data_1b97a0a8891498766e264fc8022cbfee
#
_entry.id   1b97a0a8891498766e264fc8022cbfee
#
_cell.length_a   1.000
_cell.length_b   1.000
_cell.length_c   1.000
_cell.angle_alpha   90.00
_cell.angle_beta   90.00
_cell.angle_gamma   90.00
#
_symmetry.space_group_name_H-M   'P 1'
#
loop_
_entity.id
_entity.type
_entity.pdbx_description
1 polymer ?
#
loop_
_entity_poly.entity_id
_entity_poly.type
_entity_poly.pdbx_seq_one_letter_code
_entity_poly.pdbx_strand_id
1 'polypeptide(L)' 'MQTYEDTAVKVVYGVNELSLDLGGKSIRGIWKMLEQVLNLPRETTVRVNGQVVADDHIVRSGDEIDFLKPAGVKGHRA' A
#
# COMPACT_ATOMS: atom_id res chain seq x y z
N MET A 1 11.79 27.85 -9.39
CA MET A 1 11.62 26.70 -9.46
C MET A 1 10.46 26.27 -8.83
N GLN A 2 9.97 25.42 -9.23
CA GLN A 2 8.93 25.02 -8.69
C GLN A 2 9.14 24.14 -7.71
N THR A 3 8.49 24.18 -6.76
CA THR A 3 8.62 23.37 -5.77
C THR A 3 7.43 22.57 -5.70
N TYR A 4 7.53 21.36 -5.88
CA TYR A 4 6.44 20.58 -5.74
C TYR A 4 6.42 20.05 -4.42
N GLU A 5 5.30 19.88 -3.83
CA GLU A 5 5.16 19.10 -2.75
C GLU A 5 5.19 17.74 -3.22
N ASP A 6 6.14 17.01 -2.92
CA ASP A 6 6.28 15.67 -3.39
C ASP A 6 5.49 14.76 -2.47
N THR A 7 4.27 14.51 -2.80
CA THR A 7 3.44 13.62 -2.01
C THR A 7 3.41 12.22 -2.58
N ALA A 8 4.36 11.88 -3.43
CA ALA A 8 4.40 10.57 -4.05
C ALA A 8 4.75 9.49 -3.05
N VAL A 9 4.00 8.41 -3.09
CA VAL A 9 4.18 7.25 -2.23
C VAL A 9 4.29 6.04 -3.14
N LYS A 10 5.26 5.18 -2.87
CA LYS A 10 5.44 4.00 -3.69
C LYS A 10 4.54 2.90 -3.14
N VAL A 11 3.81 2.23 -4.01
CA VAL A 11 2.95 1.15 -3.63
C VAL A 11 3.42 -0.11 -4.36
N VAL A 12 3.65 -1.16 -3.61
CA VAL A 12 4.14 -2.42 -4.16
C VAL A 12 3.15 -3.52 -3.86
N TYR A 13 2.77 -4.27 -4.86
CA TYR A 13 1.85 -5.40 -4.69
C TYR A 13 2.30 -6.48 -5.66
N GLY A 14 2.92 -7.53 -5.16
CA GLY A 14 3.47 -8.58 -5.99
C GLY A 14 4.54 -8.00 -6.90
N VAL A 15 4.38 -8.13 -8.19
CA VAL A 15 5.34 -7.59 -9.14
C VAL A 15 4.95 -6.19 -9.59
N ASN A 16 3.83 -5.67 -9.10
CA ASN A 16 3.38 -4.35 -9.50
C ASN A 16 3.94 -3.29 -8.59
N GLU A 17 4.38 -2.19 -9.16
CA GLU A 17 4.94 -1.11 -8.40
C GLU A 17 4.38 0.18 -8.96
N LEU A 18 3.75 0.97 -8.12
CA LEU A 18 3.10 2.19 -8.55
C LEU A 18 3.60 3.36 -7.73
N SER A 19 3.62 4.53 -8.32
CA SER A 19 3.93 5.73 -7.57
C SER A 19 2.70 6.62 -7.64
N LEU A 20 2.11 6.90 -6.51
CA LEU A 20 0.84 7.61 -6.45
C LEU A 20 0.90 8.74 -5.45
N ASP A 21 0.04 9.72 -5.64
CA ASP A 21 -0.01 10.89 -4.79
C ASP A 21 -0.87 10.58 -3.57
N LEU A 22 -0.30 9.91 -2.60
CA LEU A 22 -1.04 9.44 -1.45
C LEU A 22 -0.60 10.05 -0.12
N GLY A 23 0.35 10.96 -0.15
CA GLY A 23 0.82 11.56 1.09
C GLY A 23 -0.32 12.22 1.84
N GLY A 24 -0.40 11.99 3.13
CA GLY A 24 -1.45 12.55 3.97
C GLY A 24 -2.71 11.71 4.06
N LYS A 25 -2.78 10.59 3.33
CA LYS A 25 -3.96 9.76 3.38
C LYS A 25 -3.76 8.62 4.38
N SER A 26 -4.87 8.10 4.89
CA SER A 26 -4.79 6.97 5.80
C SER A 26 -4.71 5.68 5.03
N ILE A 27 -4.20 4.65 5.67
CA ILE A 27 -4.12 3.33 5.06
C ILE A 27 -5.51 2.85 4.67
N ARG A 28 -6.53 3.13 5.50
CA ARG A 28 -7.87 2.71 5.17
C ARG A 28 -8.35 3.35 3.87
N GLY A 29 -8.09 4.64 3.69
CA GLY A 29 -8.49 5.33 2.48
C GLY A 29 -7.74 4.82 1.27
N ILE A 30 -6.45 4.56 1.42
CA ILE A 30 -5.63 4.05 0.35
C ILE A 30 -6.09 2.65 -0.05
N TRP A 31 -6.40 1.83 0.96
CA TRP A 31 -6.87 0.48 0.69
C TRP A 31 -8.14 0.52 -0.14
N LYS A 32 -9.10 1.34 0.25
CA LYS A 32 -10.34 1.41 -0.48
C LYS A 32 -10.13 1.90 -1.90
N MET A 33 -9.22 2.82 -2.08
CA MET A 33 -8.95 3.36 -3.38
C MET A 33 -8.32 2.32 -4.29
N LEU A 34 -7.42 1.51 -3.76
CA LEU A 34 -6.66 0.56 -4.56
C LEU A 34 -7.24 -0.85 -4.59
N GLU A 35 -8.21 -1.11 -3.75
CA GLU A 35 -8.74 -2.46 -3.65
C GLU A 35 -9.22 -2.97 -4.98
N GLN A 36 -9.94 -2.17 -5.73
CA GLN A 36 -10.45 -2.61 -7.01
C GLN A 36 -9.38 -2.58 -8.08
N VAL A 37 -8.51 -1.60 -8.03
CA VAL A 37 -7.47 -1.47 -9.04
C VAL A 37 -6.51 -2.64 -9.00
N LEU A 38 -6.14 -3.06 -7.78
CA LEU A 38 -5.17 -4.12 -7.60
C LEU A 38 -5.79 -5.45 -7.22
N ASN A 39 -7.10 -5.48 -7.03
CA ASN A 39 -7.79 -6.70 -6.61
C ASN A 39 -7.21 -7.22 -5.31
N LEU A 40 -7.15 -6.37 -4.32
CA LEU A 40 -6.53 -6.74 -3.04
C LEU A 40 -7.43 -7.70 -2.28
N PRO A 41 -6.91 -8.86 -1.89
CA PRO A 41 -7.67 -9.77 -1.06
C PRO A 41 -7.92 -9.16 0.30
N ARG A 42 -9.01 -9.57 0.93
CA ARG A 42 -9.36 -9.01 2.20
C ARG A 42 -8.30 -9.22 3.26
N GLU A 43 -7.58 -10.32 3.19
CA GLU A 43 -6.59 -10.64 4.20
C GLU A 43 -5.22 -10.06 3.90
N THR A 44 -5.11 -9.21 2.91
CA THR A 44 -3.81 -8.63 2.57
C THR A 44 -3.26 -7.85 3.76
N THR A 45 -2.01 -8.05 4.05
CA THR A 45 -1.32 -7.32 5.12
C THR A 45 -0.70 -6.07 4.51
N VAL A 46 -0.76 -4.96 5.23
CA VAL A 46 -0.20 -3.71 4.76
C VAL A 46 0.99 -3.36 5.60
N ARG A 47 2.10 -3.06 4.95
CA ARG A 47 3.31 -2.61 5.65
C ARG A 47 3.72 -1.28 5.08
N VAL A 48 4.22 -0.40 5.92
CA VAL A 48 4.77 0.88 5.47
C VAL A 48 6.22 0.90 5.90
N ASN A 49 7.09 1.06 4.95
CA ASN A 49 8.54 1.06 5.19
C ASN A 49 8.99 -0.16 5.97
N GLY A 50 8.37 -1.30 5.65
CA GLY A 50 8.76 -2.57 6.25
C GLY A 50 8.09 -2.90 7.56
N GLN A 51 7.18 -2.06 8.04
CA GLN A 51 6.52 -2.32 9.31
C GLN A 51 5.02 -2.41 9.14
N VAL A 52 4.42 -3.38 9.80
CA VAL A 52 2.98 -3.55 9.75
C VAL A 52 2.33 -2.37 10.46
N VAL A 53 1.32 -1.77 9.85
CA VAL A 53 0.66 -0.60 10.40
C VAL A 53 -0.84 -0.84 10.46
N ALA A 54 -1.51 -0.05 11.26
CA ALA A 54 -2.96 -0.15 11.38
C ALA A 54 -3.64 0.69 10.30
N ASP A 55 -4.95 0.53 10.19
CA ASP A 55 -5.73 1.22 9.17
C ASP A 55 -5.70 2.72 9.29
N ASP A 56 -5.52 3.22 10.50
CA ASP A 56 -5.55 4.65 10.71
C ASP A 56 -4.18 5.31 10.56
N HIS A 57 -3.19 4.54 10.18
CA HIS A 57 -1.86 5.10 9.95
C HIS A 57 -1.91 6.08 8.77
N ILE A 58 -1.30 7.22 8.91
CA ILE A 58 -1.25 8.22 7.85
C ILE A 58 0.11 8.13 7.17
N VAL A 59 0.12 7.97 5.86
CA VAL A 59 1.38 7.87 5.14
C VAL A 59 1.88 9.26 4.79
N ARG A 60 3.16 9.36 4.53
CA ARG A 60 3.80 10.61 4.19
C ARG A 60 4.51 10.46 2.87
N SER A 61 4.83 11.58 2.27
CA SER A 61 5.57 11.55 1.02
C SER A 61 6.87 10.76 1.22
N GLY A 62 7.20 9.97 0.26
CA GLY A 62 8.41 9.15 0.32
C GLY A 62 8.25 7.80 0.96
N ASP A 63 7.09 7.54 1.57
CA ASP A 63 6.87 6.24 2.19
C ASP A 63 6.65 5.18 1.12
N GLU A 64 6.91 3.94 1.51
CA GLU A 64 6.69 2.81 0.62
C GLU A 64 5.67 1.89 1.27
N ILE A 65 4.59 1.62 0.59
CA ILE A 65 3.53 0.75 1.09
C ILE A 65 3.63 -0.58 0.39
N ASP A 66 3.70 -1.64 1.16
CA ASP A 66 3.71 -2.99 0.61
C ASP A 66 2.42 -3.68 0.97
N PHE A 67 1.71 -4.17 -0.03
CA PHE A 67 0.56 -5.01 0.20
C PHE A 67 1.01 -6.46 0.03
N LEU A 68 0.94 -7.21 1.10
CA LEU A 68 1.44 -8.58 1.10
C LEU A 68 0.30 -9.56 1.06
N LYS A 69 0.34 -10.47 0.13
CA LYS A 69 -0.70 -11.46 0.01
C LYS A 69 -0.68 -12.39 1.22
N PRO A 70 -1.83 -12.92 1.60
CA PRO A 70 -1.87 -13.84 2.72
C PRO A 70 -1.05 -15.08 2.40
N ALA A 71 -0.21 -15.47 3.34
CA ALA A 71 0.67 -16.60 3.11
C ALA A 71 -0.09 -17.91 2.98
N GLY A 72 -1.19 -18.03 3.68
CA GLY A 72 -1.90 -19.27 3.67
C GLY A 72 -2.63 -19.59 2.41
N VAL A 73 -2.66 -18.67 1.54
CA VAL A 73 -3.37 -18.90 0.34
C VAL A 73 -2.72 -19.88 -0.54
N LYS A 74 -1.53 -20.06 -0.37
CA LYS A 74 -0.92 -20.88 -1.19
C LYS A 74 -1.07 -22.14 -1.07
N GLY A 75 -1.32 -22.54 -1.25
CA GLY A 75 -1.71 -23.55 -1.01
C GLY A 75 -1.44 -24.41 -1.02
N HIS A 76 -1.02 -24.19 -0.82
CA HIS A 76 -1.08 -24.87 -0.63
C HIS A 76 -1.27 -25.72 -0.91
N ARG A 77 -1.34 -25.94 -1.11
CA ARG A 77 -1.54 -26.68 -1.26
C ARG A 77 -1.60 -27.40 -1.51
N ALA A 78 -1.53 -27.44 -1.49
CA ALA A 78 -1.71 -28.02 -1.62
C ALA A 78 -1.77 -28.49 -1.53
#